data_647337251ab27a7b9a7236c139771bfa
#
_entry.id   647337251ab27a7b9a7236c139771bfa
#
_cell.length_a   1.000
_cell.length_b   1.000
_cell.length_c   1.000
_cell.angle_alpha   90.00
_cell.angle_beta   90.00
_cell.angle_gamma   90.00
#
_symmetry.space_group_name_H-M   'P 1'
#
loop_
_entity.id
_entity.type
_entity.pdbx_description
1 polymer ?
#
loop_
_entity_poly.entity_id
_entity_poly.type
_entity_poly.pdbx_seq_one_letter_code
_entity_poly.pdbx_strand_id
1 'polypeptide(L)'
;GVPDRVGEHAARHQARHAGTEATPHSHAAHARVTDPRDATDVDFDEVNNKQHYALYSVFALGESLPADDGERGRIIAESLDYVKGAGAEIRGFYDVSGFRAEADLMVWWLDDDPEVLQDAYHRLRASALGKFLDPVWSCMGLHTPAEFNKRHIPACFGGVAPRDWAMVYPFVRSYDWYLKAPEERARIMAEHGRNGFAQYPDVKGSTLSAFGFSDYEWVLAFEADSLDRLEGVMHAQRYTEARLYVREDTPFFTGPRVSLGEWAERQPRA
;
A
#
# COMPACT_ATOMS: atom_id res chain seq x y z
N GLY A 1 -46.34 23.07 -5.46
CA GLY A 1 -45.61 22.29 -4.50
C GLY A 1 -44.89 21.19 -5.23
N VAL A 2 -43.54 21.22 -5.23
CA VAL A 2 -42.67 20.16 -5.79
C VAL A 2 -42.50 19.12 -4.68
N PRO A 3 -42.75 17.82 -4.93
CA PRO A 3 -42.53 16.81 -3.88
C PRO A 3 -41.04 16.54 -3.70
N ASP A 4 -40.66 16.48 -2.47
CA ASP A 4 -39.33 16.26 -1.95
C ASP A 4 -38.81 14.85 -2.32
N ARG A 5 -37.80 14.78 -3.19
CA ARG A 5 -37.19 13.52 -3.64
C ARG A 5 -36.04 13.03 -2.76
N VAL A 6 -35.86 13.58 -1.60
CA VAL A 6 -34.73 13.25 -0.72
C VAL A 6 -34.98 12.00 0.13
N GLY A 7 -36.25 11.56 0.27
CA GLY A 7 -36.62 10.44 1.14
C GLY A 7 -36.40 9.04 0.54
N GLU A 8 -36.35 8.90 -0.78
CA GLU A 8 -36.32 7.56 -1.40
C GLU A 8 -34.91 6.95 -1.53
N HIS A 9 -33.85 7.76 -1.51
CA HIS A 9 -32.47 7.24 -1.59
C HIS A 9 -31.96 6.66 -0.27
N ALA A 10 -32.41 7.17 0.87
CA ALA A 10 -32.00 6.67 2.18
C ALA A 10 -32.64 5.29 2.51
N ALA A 11 -33.87 5.06 2.05
CA ALA A 11 -34.57 3.82 2.32
C ALA A 11 -34.00 2.61 1.52
N ARG A 12 -33.40 2.85 0.35
CA ARG A 12 -32.80 1.77 -0.45
C ARG A 12 -31.44 1.31 0.07
N HIS A 13 -30.73 2.16 0.79
CA HIS A 13 -29.44 1.78 1.38
C HIS A 13 -29.59 0.97 2.68
N GLN A 14 -30.65 1.23 3.45
CA GLN A 14 -30.93 0.46 4.68
C GLN A 14 -31.48 -0.94 4.41
N ALA A 15 -32.20 -1.15 3.30
CA ALA A 15 -32.76 -2.46 2.95
C ALA A 15 -31.74 -3.50 2.50
N ARG A 16 -30.51 -3.10 2.16
CA ARG A 16 -29.42 -4.03 1.78
C ARG A 16 -28.59 -4.56 2.96
N HIS A 17 -28.74 -3.99 4.16
CA HIS A 17 -28.04 -4.44 5.35
C HIS A 17 -28.93 -5.22 6.35
N ALA A 18 -30.21 -5.36 6.06
CA ALA A 18 -31.12 -6.16 6.86
C ALA A 18 -31.37 -7.51 6.16
N GLY A 19 -30.52 -8.48 6.41
CA GLY A 19 -30.83 -9.84 6.02
C GLY A 19 -29.65 -10.69 5.56
N THR A 20 -28.86 -11.13 6.50
CA THR A 20 -28.44 -12.53 6.59
C THR A 20 -28.15 -12.80 8.06
N GLU A 21 -29.13 -13.34 8.75
CA GLU A 21 -28.87 -14.08 9.98
C GLU A 21 -27.92 -15.21 9.60
N ALA A 22 -26.67 -15.10 10.07
CA ALA A 22 -25.71 -16.17 9.93
C ALA A 22 -26.19 -17.34 10.78
N THR A 23 -26.70 -18.36 10.15
CA THR A 23 -26.85 -19.68 10.78
C THR A 23 -25.47 -20.13 11.25
N PRO A 24 -25.33 -20.64 12.48
CA PRO A 24 -24.05 -21.16 12.94
C PRO A 24 -23.73 -22.41 12.11
N HIS A 25 -22.89 -22.26 11.10
CA HIS A 25 -22.35 -23.40 10.40
C HIS A 25 -21.30 -24.05 11.29
N SER A 26 -21.49 -25.36 11.54
CA SER A 26 -20.55 -26.24 12.19
C SER A 26 -19.12 -25.97 11.67
N HIS A 27 -18.18 -25.81 12.60
CA HIS A 27 -16.74 -25.73 12.30
C HIS A 27 -16.25 -27.09 11.76
N ALA A 28 -16.59 -27.41 10.52
CA ALA A 28 -15.79 -28.34 9.76
C ALA A 28 -14.50 -27.60 9.41
N ALA A 29 -13.34 -28.09 9.87
CA ALA A 29 -12.04 -27.59 9.48
C ALA A 29 -11.91 -27.83 7.96
N HIS A 30 -12.36 -26.87 7.15
CA HIS A 30 -11.99 -26.83 5.75
C HIS A 30 -10.48 -26.59 5.75
N ALA A 31 -9.72 -27.53 5.16
CA ALA A 31 -8.32 -27.32 4.83
C ALA A 31 -8.24 -25.94 4.14
N ARG A 32 -7.52 -24.99 4.75
CA ARG A 32 -7.32 -23.65 4.15
C ARG A 32 -6.65 -23.90 2.81
N VAL A 33 -7.34 -23.55 1.72
CA VAL A 33 -6.72 -23.49 0.40
C VAL A 33 -5.66 -22.42 0.51
N THR A 34 -4.38 -22.84 0.50
CA THR A 34 -3.27 -21.90 0.53
C THR A 34 -3.20 -21.18 -0.80
N ASP A 35 -3.22 -19.84 -0.76
CA ASP A 35 -3.00 -19.01 -1.94
C ASP A 35 -1.54 -19.24 -2.41
N PRO A 36 -1.32 -19.64 -3.68
CA PRO A 36 0.03 -19.89 -4.19
C PRO A 36 0.91 -18.63 -4.23
N ARG A 37 0.32 -17.44 -4.12
CA ARG A 37 1.04 -16.17 -4.01
C ARG A 37 1.59 -15.91 -2.61
N ASP A 38 1.13 -16.65 -1.60
CA ASP A 38 1.65 -16.58 -0.24
C ASP A 38 2.93 -17.41 -0.14
N ALA A 39 3.91 -16.92 0.62
CA ALA A 39 5.10 -17.68 0.91
C ALA A 39 4.79 -18.83 1.87
N THR A 40 5.29 -20.03 1.56
CA THR A 40 5.11 -21.23 2.41
C THR A 40 6.33 -21.52 3.28
N ASP A 41 7.53 -21.12 2.83
CA ASP A 41 8.81 -21.37 3.49
C ASP A 41 9.54 -20.03 3.70
N VAL A 42 9.25 -19.36 4.82
CA VAL A 42 9.90 -18.10 5.18
C VAL A 42 10.94 -18.36 6.26
N ASP A 43 12.19 -18.01 5.98
CA ASP A 43 13.25 -17.91 6.99
C ASP A 43 13.16 -16.54 7.66
N PHE A 44 12.46 -16.47 8.79
CA PHE A 44 12.27 -15.23 9.53
C PHE A 44 13.58 -14.63 10.04
N ASP A 45 14.54 -15.48 10.42
CA ASP A 45 15.84 -15.01 10.92
C ASP A 45 16.65 -14.39 9.79
N GLU A 46 16.63 -14.96 8.59
CA GLU A 46 17.32 -14.39 7.43
C GLU A 46 16.73 -13.02 7.06
N VAL A 47 15.41 -12.89 7.00
CA VAL A 47 14.74 -11.61 6.73
C VAL A 47 15.08 -10.57 7.81
N ASN A 48 15.04 -10.95 9.08
CA ASN A 48 15.31 -10.04 10.20
C ASN A 48 16.78 -9.67 10.38
N ASN A 49 17.72 -10.46 9.88
CA ASN A 49 19.16 -10.23 10.02
C ASN A 49 19.76 -9.34 8.94
N LYS A 50 19.00 -9.02 7.90
CA LYS A 50 19.42 -8.14 6.80
C LYS A 50 18.62 -6.85 6.81
N GLN A 51 19.25 -5.79 6.35
CA GLN A 51 18.54 -4.53 6.09
C GLN A 51 17.85 -4.62 4.73
N HIS A 52 16.56 -4.33 4.69
CA HIS A 52 15.75 -4.29 3.48
C HIS A 52 15.05 -2.92 3.42
N TYR A 53 15.11 -2.29 2.27
CA TYR A 53 14.52 -0.98 2.06
C TYR A 53 13.41 -1.04 1.01
N ALA A 54 12.41 -0.19 1.19
CA ALA A 54 11.42 0.11 0.16
C ALA A 54 11.38 1.61 -0.08
N LEU A 55 11.09 1.99 -1.32
CA LEU A 55 10.83 3.36 -1.69
C LEU A 55 9.44 3.42 -2.33
N TYR A 56 8.64 4.38 -1.90
CA TYR A 56 7.36 4.72 -2.52
C TYR A 56 7.51 6.07 -3.20
N SER A 57 7.27 6.12 -4.50
CA SER A 57 7.42 7.33 -5.31
C SER A 57 6.10 7.66 -5.97
N VAL A 58 5.57 8.84 -5.69
CA VAL A 58 4.27 9.30 -6.22
C VAL A 58 4.48 10.51 -7.09
N PHE A 59 3.86 10.49 -8.28
CA PHE A 59 3.96 11.52 -9.30
C PHE A 59 2.59 11.96 -9.79
N ALA A 60 2.52 13.20 -10.23
CA ALA A 60 1.46 13.70 -11.08
C ALA A 60 1.94 13.77 -12.52
N LEU A 61 1.05 13.60 -13.48
CA LEU A 61 1.32 13.93 -14.88
C LEU A 61 1.26 15.46 -15.02
N GLY A 62 2.42 16.08 -15.28
CA GLY A 62 2.52 17.54 -15.41
C GLY A 62 2.12 18.04 -16.80
N GLU A 63 2.47 17.29 -17.84
CA GLU A 63 2.13 17.54 -19.23
C GLU A 63 1.46 16.32 -19.84
N SER A 64 0.54 16.53 -20.77
CA SER A 64 -0.08 15.43 -21.52
C SER A 64 0.97 14.62 -22.28
N LEU A 65 0.81 13.30 -22.29
CA LEU A 65 1.65 12.40 -23.06
C LEU A 65 1.41 12.61 -24.57
N PRO A 66 2.39 12.26 -25.45
CA PRO A 66 2.19 12.35 -26.87
C PRO A 66 0.97 11.59 -27.37
N ALA A 67 0.21 12.18 -28.28
CA ALA A 67 -0.97 11.55 -28.88
C ALA A 67 -0.61 10.38 -29.78
N ASP A 68 0.58 10.37 -30.39
CA ASP A 68 1.05 9.28 -31.23
C ASP A 68 1.34 8.02 -30.40
N ASP A 69 0.68 6.92 -30.73
CA ASP A 69 0.82 5.66 -30.00
C ASP A 69 2.25 5.10 -30.06
N GLY A 70 2.92 5.21 -31.20
CA GLY A 70 4.29 4.75 -31.39
C GLY A 70 5.28 5.52 -30.54
N GLU A 71 5.15 6.85 -30.49
CA GLU A 71 6.01 7.71 -29.68
C GLU A 71 5.79 7.47 -28.19
N ARG A 72 4.54 7.37 -27.75
CA ARG A 72 4.19 7.08 -26.36
C ARG A 72 4.73 5.72 -25.94
N GLY A 73 4.55 4.68 -26.76
CA GLY A 73 5.06 3.33 -26.50
C GLY A 73 6.59 3.31 -26.39
N ARG A 74 7.31 4.05 -27.26
CA ARG A 74 8.76 4.17 -27.22
C ARG A 74 9.23 4.86 -25.92
N ILE A 75 8.59 5.94 -25.50
CA ILE A 75 8.89 6.64 -24.24
C ILE A 75 8.80 5.68 -23.07
N ILE A 76 7.71 4.91 -23.00
CA ILE A 76 7.47 3.96 -21.89
C ILE A 76 8.53 2.84 -21.92
N ALA A 77 8.78 2.23 -23.06
CA ALA A 77 9.73 1.12 -23.18
C ALA A 77 11.17 1.54 -22.85
N GLU A 78 11.64 2.68 -23.40
CA GLU A 78 12.97 3.21 -23.12
C GLU A 78 13.13 3.61 -21.65
N SER A 79 12.11 4.25 -21.06
CA SER A 79 12.14 4.68 -19.67
C SER A 79 12.17 3.49 -18.72
N LEU A 80 11.36 2.48 -18.98
CA LEU A 80 11.33 1.25 -18.17
C LEU A 80 12.66 0.50 -18.23
N ASP A 81 13.25 0.37 -19.42
CA ASP A 81 14.55 -0.26 -19.61
C ASP A 81 15.67 0.49 -18.87
N TYR A 82 15.68 1.81 -18.98
CA TYR A 82 16.67 2.65 -18.29
C TYR A 82 16.55 2.54 -16.77
N VAL A 83 15.33 2.56 -16.24
CA VAL A 83 15.07 2.43 -14.80
C VAL A 83 15.49 1.06 -14.27
N LYS A 84 15.20 -0.02 -15.01
CA LYS A 84 15.63 -1.38 -14.67
C LYS A 84 17.13 -1.54 -14.56
N GLY A 85 17.89 -0.71 -15.26
CA GLY A 85 19.36 -0.69 -15.18
C GLY A 85 19.91 -0.37 -13.79
N ALA A 86 19.13 0.22 -12.89
CA ALA A 86 19.53 0.44 -11.50
C ALA A 86 19.60 -0.88 -10.69
N GLY A 87 18.85 -1.91 -11.11
CA GLY A 87 18.82 -3.20 -10.43
C GLY A 87 17.83 -3.33 -9.30
N ALA A 88 17.09 -2.28 -8.94
CA ALA A 88 16.04 -2.34 -7.93
C ALA A 88 14.89 -3.22 -8.42
N GLU A 89 14.30 -4.00 -7.51
CA GLU A 89 13.04 -4.69 -7.77
C GLU A 89 11.90 -3.68 -7.83
N ILE A 90 11.07 -3.77 -8.86
CA ILE A 90 9.84 -3.02 -8.96
C ILE A 90 8.70 -3.94 -8.51
N ARG A 91 8.16 -3.69 -7.31
CA ARG A 91 7.00 -4.46 -6.85
C ARG A 91 5.76 -4.15 -7.66
N GLY A 92 5.59 -2.92 -8.08
CA GLY A 92 4.52 -2.54 -8.97
C GLY A 92 4.48 -1.08 -9.33
N PHE A 93 3.75 -0.81 -10.40
CA PHE A 93 3.21 0.50 -10.76
C PHE A 93 1.72 0.51 -10.41
N TYR A 94 1.22 1.64 -9.92
CA TYR A 94 -0.16 1.76 -9.45
C TYR A 94 -0.80 3.00 -10.04
N ASP A 95 -1.97 2.85 -10.61
CA ASP A 95 -2.78 3.96 -11.10
C ASP A 95 -3.56 4.56 -9.93
N VAL A 96 -3.06 5.65 -9.37
CA VAL A 96 -3.68 6.34 -8.24
C VAL A 96 -4.56 7.51 -8.67
N SER A 97 -4.72 7.70 -9.96
CA SER A 97 -5.60 8.73 -10.53
C SER A 97 -7.03 8.57 -10.04
N GLY A 98 -7.69 9.67 -9.72
CA GLY A 98 -9.08 9.68 -9.29
C GLY A 98 -9.29 9.43 -7.78
N PHE A 99 -8.28 8.91 -7.06
CA PHE A 99 -8.32 8.79 -5.61
C PHE A 99 -7.88 10.08 -4.92
N ARG A 100 -6.88 10.73 -5.50
CA ARG A 100 -6.43 12.06 -5.09
C ARG A 100 -6.30 12.92 -6.34
N ALA A 101 -6.67 14.18 -6.23
CA ALA A 101 -6.63 15.11 -7.38
C ALA A 101 -5.20 15.37 -7.86
N GLU A 102 -4.23 15.36 -6.94
CA GLU A 102 -2.84 15.76 -7.23
C GLU A 102 -1.91 14.60 -7.63
N ALA A 103 -2.38 13.36 -7.63
CA ALA A 103 -1.53 12.19 -7.88
C ALA A 103 -2.08 11.29 -8.97
N ASP A 104 -1.19 10.79 -9.85
CA ASP A 104 -1.55 9.94 -10.99
C ASP A 104 -0.84 8.59 -11.01
N LEU A 105 0.40 8.53 -10.53
CA LEU A 105 1.24 7.33 -10.59
C LEU A 105 1.94 7.12 -9.26
N MET A 106 1.92 5.88 -8.76
CA MET A 106 2.79 5.45 -7.66
C MET A 106 3.67 4.30 -8.13
N VAL A 107 4.94 4.35 -7.75
CA VAL A 107 5.90 3.26 -7.96
C VAL A 107 6.35 2.73 -6.61
N TRP A 108 6.37 1.41 -6.47
CA TRP A 108 6.86 0.72 -5.27
C TRP A 108 8.10 -0.09 -5.64
N TRP A 109 9.25 0.32 -5.05
CA TRP A 109 10.56 -0.28 -5.30
C TRP A 109 11.10 -0.94 -4.06
N LEU A 110 11.86 -2.03 -4.25
CA LEU A 110 12.51 -2.78 -3.19
C LEU A 110 13.99 -2.99 -3.51
N ASP A 111 14.85 -2.83 -2.53
CA ASP A 111 16.25 -3.22 -2.58
C ASP A 111 16.85 -3.28 -1.18
N ASP A 112 17.94 -4.02 -1.01
CA ASP A 112 18.69 -4.06 0.25
C ASP A 112 19.66 -2.88 0.39
N ASP A 113 19.92 -2.17 -0.71
CA ASP A 113 20.77 -0.98 -0.75
C ASP A 113 19.93 0.27 -1.06
N PRO A 114 19.85 1.22 -0.12
CA PRO A 114 19.07 2.44 -0.33
C PRO A 114 19.61 3.32 -1.47
N GLU A 115 20.90 3.25 -1.78
CA GLU A 115 21.50 4.01 -2.89
C GLU A 115 21.05 3.46 -4.25
N VAL A 116 20.78 2.15 -4.35
CA VAL A 116 20.17 1.54 -5.54
C VAL A 116 18.75 2.08 -5.75
N LEU A 117 17.98 2.25 -4.67
CA LEU A 117 16.66 2.86 -4.75
C LEU A 117 16.71 4.33 -5.19
N GLN A 118 17.68 5.10 -4.67
CA GLN A 118 17.88 6.48 -5.12
C GLN A 118 18.30 6.53 -6.59
N ASP A 119 19.16 5.62 -7.06
CA ASP A 119 19.56 5.55 -8.46
C ASP A 119 18.36 5.25 -9.35
N ALA A 120 17.51 4.29 -8.97
CA ALA A 120 16.28 4.01 -9.69
C ALA A 120 15.35 5.23 -9.78
N TYR A 121 15.20 5.96 -8.70
CA TYR A 121 14.43 7.20 -8.66
C TYR A 121 15.02 8.27 -9.60
N HIS A 122 16.34 8.49 -9.53
CA HIS A 122 17.03 9.43 -10.41
C HIS A 122 16.89 9.05 -11.89
N ARG A 123 16.99 7.75 -12.20
CA ARG A 123 16.80 7.26 -13.57
C ARG A 123 15.39 7.51 -14.09
N LEU A 124 14.38 7.28 -13.28
CA LEU A 124 13.01 7.60 -13.68
C LEU A 124 12.86 9.12 -13.98
N ARG A 125 13.38 9.97 -13.11
CA ARG A 125 13.36 11.42 -13.30
C ARG A 125 14.11 11.89 -14.54
N ALA A 126 15.22 11.22 -14.87
CA ALA A 126 16.05 11.53 -16.02
C ALA A 126 15.59 10.83 -17.32
N SER A 127 14.66 9.90 -17.24
CA SER A 127 14.14 9.18 -18.41
C SER A 127 13.26 10.05 -19.29
N ALA A 128 12.95 9.56 -20.49
CA ALA A 128 12.05 10.24 -21.42
C ALA A 128 10.65 10.47 -20.80
N LEU A 129 10.16 9.52 -19.99
CA LEU A 129 8.91 9.68 -19.25
C LEU A 129 9.05 10.74 -18.14
N GLY A 130 10.21 10.85 -17.52
CA GLY A 130 10.45 11.70 -16.37
C GLY A 130 10.10 13.17 -16.58
N LYS A 131 10.26 13.69 -17.79
CA LYS A 131 9.91 15.08 -18.11
C LYS A 131 8.40 15.38 -18.06
N PHE A 132 7.57 14.35 -18.14
CA PHE A 132 6.11 14.46 -18.01
C PHE A 132 5.61 14.30 -16.59
N LEU A 133 6.49 13.89 -15.66
CA LEU A 133 6.13 13.58 -14.29
C LEU A 133 6.62 14.66 -13.32
N ASP A 134 5.73 15.11 -12.44
CA ASP A 134 6.06 15.98 -11.33
C ASP A 134 6.02 15.19 -10.02
N PRO A 135 7.05 15.25 -9.16
CA PRO A 135 7.01 14.59 -7.86
C PRO A 135 5.90 15.16 -6.98
N VAL A 136 5.15 14.28 -6.34
CA VAL A 136 4.08 14.63 -5.38
C VAL A 136 4.48 14.22 -3.97
N TRP A 137 5.00 13.01 -3.81
CA TRP A 137 5.34 12.47 -2.51
C TRP A 137 6.37 11.35 -2.65
N SER A 138 7.23 11.22 -1.65
CA SER A 138 8.23 10.16 -1.60
C SER A 138 8.45 9.74 -0.15
N CYS A 139 8.57 8.44 0.08
CA CYS A 139 8.88 7.90 1.39
C CYS A 139 9.74 6.66 1.26
N MET A 140 10.88 6.66 1.93
CA MET A 140 11.72 5.49 2.08
C MET A 140 11.45 4.83 3.43
N GLY A 141 11.41 3.51 3.45
CA GLY A 141 11.26 2.73 4.67
C GLY A 141 12.33 1.66 4.80
N LEU A 142 12.63 1.30 6.02
CA LEU A 142 13.59 0.27 6.42
C LEU A 142 12.86 -0.81 7.20
N HIS A 143 13.07 -2.08 6.83
CA HIS A 143 12.61 -3.18 7.66
C HIS A 143 13.44 -3.29 8.93
N THR A 144 12.76 -3.22 10.07
CA THR A 144 13.29 -3.56 11.39
C THR A 144 12.47 -4.68 12.00
N PRO A 145 13.07 -5.62 12.73
CA PRO A 145 12.30 -6.68 13.40
C PRO A 145 11.18 -6.11 14.27
N ALA A 146 9.99 -6.71 14.21
CA ALA A 146 8.87 -6.30 15.03
C ALA A 146 9.17 -6.49 16.52
N GLU A 147 8.80 -5.51 17.35
CA GLU A 147 9.13 -5.48 18.78
C GLU A 147 8.55 -6.69 19.54
N PHE A 148 7.29 -7.06 19.24
CA PHE A 148 6.57 -8.07 20.02
C PHE A 148 6.40 -9.42 19.32
N ASN A 149 6.60 -9.48 18.01
CA ASN A 149 6.47 -10.71 17.22
C ASN A 149 7.43 -10.69 16.03
N LYS A 150 8.61 -11.30 16.19
CA LYS A 150 9.65 -11.36 15.14
C LYS A 150 9.26 -12.20 13.93
N ARG A 151 8.17 -12.97 14.00
CA ARG A 151 7.60 -13.70 12.86
C ARG A 151 6.66 -12.82 12.03
N HIS A 152 6.33 -11.64 12.52
CA HIS A 152 5.56 -10.64 11.78
C HIS A 152 6.53 -9.82 10.92
N ILE A 153 6.69 -10.24 9.67
CA ILE A 153 7.57 -9.61 8.68
C ILE A 153 6.74 -8.94 7.58
N PRO A 154 7.29 -7.91 6.92
CA PRO A 154 6.60 -7.28 5.78
C PRO A 154 6.35 -8.28 4.67
N ALA A 155 5.14 -8.29 4.11
CA ALA A 155 4.79 -9.18 3.01
C ALA A 155 5.74 -9.02 1.82
N CYS A 156 6.13 -7.79 1.50
CA CYS A 156 7.02 -7.50 0.39
C CYS A 156 8.44 -8.06 0.54
N PHE A 157 8.88 -8.38 1.76
CA PHE A 157 10.18 -9.01 2.04
C PHE A 157 10.03 -10.48 2.47
N GLY A 158 8.81 -10.95 2.59
CA GLY A 158 8.48 -12.32 3.01
C GLY A 158 8.17 -13.28 1.87
N GLY A 159 8.50 -12.94 0.63
CA GLY A 159 8.23 -13.79 -0.53
C GLY A 159 6.76 -13.80 -0.99
N VAL A 160 5.93 -12.93 -0.44
CA VAL A 160 4.52 -12.78 -0.84
C VAL A 160 4.45 -12.00 -2.15
N ALA A 161 3.80 -12.57 -3.16
CA ALA A 161 3.62 -11.91 -4.46
C ALA A 161 2.68 -10.70 -4.35
N PRO A 162 2.84 -9.67 -5.21
CA PRO A 162 1.92 -8.53 -5.24
C PRO A 162 0.47 -8.94 -5.45
N ARG A 163 -0.45 -8.14 -4.92
CA ARG A 163 -1.89 -8.25 -5.16
C ARG A 163 -2.34 -7.20 -6.17
N ASP A 164 -3.60 -7.26 -6.57
CA ASP A 164 -4.17 -6.41 -7.63
C ASP A 164 -4.33 -4.95 -7.24
N TRP A 165 -4.39 -4.66 -5.93
CA TRP A 165 -4.55 -3.32 -5.37
C TRP A 165 -3.55 -3.07 -4.25
N ALA A 166 -3.10 -1.82 -4.14
CA ALA A 166 -2.30 -1.36 -3.02
C ALA A 166 -2.82 -0.04 -2.45
N MET A 167 -2.60 0.13 -1.15
CA MET A 167 -2.88 1.34 -0.41
C MET A 167 -1.66 1.63 0.47
N VAL A 168 -1.06 2.80 0.28
CA VAL A 168 0.16 3.22 1.00
C VAL A 168 -0.13 4.48 1.79
N TYR A 169 0.30 4.50 3.04
CA TYR A 169 0.24 5.69 3.87
C TYR A 169 1.31 5.68 4.95
N PRO A 170 1.78 6.86 5.38
CA PRO A 170 2.67 7.00 6.52
C PRO A 170 1.87 7.09 7.81
N PHE A 171 2.53 6.87 8.96
CA PHE A 171 1.94 7.28 10.22
C PHE A 171 2.99 7.70 11.25
N VAL A 172 2.53 8.47 12.22
CA VAL A 172 3.28 8.97 13.35
C VAL A 172 2.50 8.62 14.62
N ARG A 173 3.16 7.98 15.57
CA ARG A 173 2.55 7.65 16.86
C ARG A 173 2.31 8.92 17.70
N SER A 174 1.38 8.83 18.65
CA SER A 174 1.25 9.86 19.68
C SER A 174 2.53 9.97 20.53
N TYR A 175 2.76 11.14 21.13
CA TYR A 175 3.98 11.40 21.90
C TYR A 175 4.15 10.46 23.09
N ASP A 176 3.07 9.99 23.69
CA ASP A 176 3.10 9.10 24.84
C ASP A 176 3.30 7.62 24.49
N TRP A 177 3.12 7.24 23.21
CA TRP A 177 3.19 5.84 22.80
C TRP A 177 4.49 5.14 23.22
N TYR A 178 5.63 5.70 22.84
CA TYR A 178 6.94 5.11 23.12
C TYR A 178 7.33 5.18 24.61
N LEU A 179 6.66 6.02 25.38
CA LEU A 179 6.89 6.17 26.82
C LEU A 179 6.04 5.21 27.65
N LYS A 180 5.11 4.51 27.05
CA LYS A 180 4.31 3.48 27.73
C LYS A 180 5.18 2.27 28.07
N ALA A 181 4.81 1.56 29.14
CA ALA A 181 5.44 0.30 29.47
C ALA A 181 5.35 -0.68 28.28
N PRO A 182 6.39 -1.47 27.99
CA PRO A 182 6.36 -2.44 26.89
C PRO A 182 5.18 -3.41 26.96
N GLU A 183 4.79 -3.84 28.15
CA GLU A 183 3.66 -4.75 28.38
C GLU A 183 2.33 -4.12 27.94
N GLU A 184 2.18 -2.83 28.14
CA GLU A 184 0.97 -2.09 27.75
C GLU A 184 0.92 -1.94 26.22
N ARG A 185 2.04 -1.60 25.58
CA ARG A 185 2.11 -1.56 24.12
C ARG A 185 1.83 -2.93 23.51
N ALA A 186 2.37 -3.99 24.08
CA ALA A 186 2.13 -5.36 23.63
C ALA A 186 0.64 -5.73 23.69
N ARG A 187 -0.04 -5.37 24.78
CA ARG A 187 -1.49 -5.59 24.96
C ARG A 187 -2.30 -4.87 23.88
N ILE A 188 -1.99 -3.60 23.65
CA ILE A 188 -2.68 -2.77 22.65
C ILE A 188 -2.46 -3.33 21.24
N MET A 189 -1.24 -3.73 20.91
CA MET A 189 -0.92 -4.28 19.59
C MET A 189 -1.54 -5.68 19.40
N ALA A 190 -1.65 -6.50 20.44
CA ALA A 190 -2.34 -7.79 20.36
C ALA A 190 -3.85 -7.61 20.09
N GLU A 191 -4.48 -6.65 20.73
CA GLU A 191 -5.89 -6.30 20.49
C GLU A 191 -6.08 -5.76 19.08
N HIS A 192 -5.18 -4.88 18.62
CA HIS A 192 -5.17 -4.34 17.27
C HIS A 192 -5.10 -5.47 16.22
N GLY A 193 -4.24 -6.46 16.43
CA GLY A 193 -4.13 -7.62 15.54
C GLY A 193 -5.41 -8.44 15.51
N ARG A 194 -5.98 -8.77 16.67
CA ARG A 194 -7.20 -9.59 16.77
C ARG A 194 -8.41 -8.90 16.16
N ASN A 195 -8.64 -7.63 16.48
CA ASN A 195 -9.87 -6.94 16.12
C ASN A 195 -9.76 -6.21 14.79
N GLY A 196 -8.55 -5.79 14.41
CA GLY A 196 -8.32 -5.07 13.15
C GLY A 196 -8.09 -5.98 11.94
N PHE A 197 -7.56 -7.19 12.12
CA PHE A 197 -7.12 -8.05 11.02
C PHE A 197 -7.78 -9.43 10.95
N ALA A 198 -8.49 -9.86 11.99
CA ALA A 198 -9.02 -11.23 12.06
C ALA A 198 -9.92 -11.61 10.88
N GLN A 199 -10.67 -10.64 10.32
CA GLN A 199 -11.57 -10.84 9.18
C GLN A 199 -10.90 -10.55 7.83
N TYR A 200 -9.61 -10.19 7.82
CA TYR A 200 -8.85 -9.77 6.63
C TYR A 200 -7.55 -10.56 6.46
N PRO A 201 -7.57 -11.90 6.52
CA PRO A 201 -6.35 -12.72 6.36
C PRO A 201 -5.78 -12.66 4.94
N ASP A 202 -6.59 -12.26 3.97
CA ASP A 202 -6.23 -12.07 2.57
C ASP A 202 -5.53 -10.73 2.30
N VAL A 203 -5.64 -9.77 3.20
CA VAL A 203 -4.96 -8.47 3.09
C VAL A 203 -3.52 -8.60 3.60
N LYS A 204 -2.56 -8.24 2.77
CA LYS A 204 -1.13 -8.35 3.08
C LYS A 204 -0.57 -7.00 3.47
N GLY A 205 0.14 -6.96 4.57
CA GLY A 205 0.71 -5.74 5.13
C GLY A 205 2.22 -5.71 5.07
N SER A 206 2.77 -4.53 4.80
CA SER A 206 4.20 -4.24 4.86
C SER A 206 4.39 -2.94 5.63
N THR A 207 4.87 -3.04 6.87
CA THR A 207 5.13 -1.89 7.73
C THR A 207 6.63 -1.71 7.88
N LEU A 208 7.13 -0.51 7.55
CA LEU A 208 8.55 -0.18 7.58
C LEU A 208 8.81 1.03 8.45
N SER A 209 10.00 1.08 9.05
CA SER A 209 10.49 2.21 9.82
C SER A 209 10.96 3.33 8.89
N ALA A 210 10.62 4.58 9.20
CA ALA A 210 10.99 5.75 8.41
C ALA A 210 11.55 6.91 9.27
N PHE A 211 11.93 6.64 10.51
CA PHE A 211 12.43 7.66 11.43
C PHE A 211 13.63 8.41 10.85
N GLY A 212 13.49 9.72 10.74
CA GLY A 212 14.57 10.59 10.25
C GLY A 212 14.80 10.54 8.74
N PHE A 213 14.06 9.69 8.00
CA PHE A 213 14.16 9.63 6.54
C PHE A 213 13.35 10.73 5.87
N SER A 214 12.23 11.10 6.47
CA SER A 214 11.38 12.24 6.10
C SER A 214 10.59 12.68 7.34
N ASP A 215 9.38 13.16 7.17
CA ASP A 215 8.57 13.70 8.28
C ASP A 215 7.82 12.63 9.08
N TYR A 216 7.96 11.36 8.72
CA TYR A 216 7.17 10.27 9.28
C TYR A 216 8.01 9.30 10.11
N GLU A 217 7.35 8.51 10.95
CA GLU A 217 7.99 7.45 11.75
C GLU A 217 7.88 6.08 11.09
N TRP A 218 6.74 5.85 10.41
CA TRP A 218 6.39 4.58 9.78
C TRP A 218 5.76 4.82 8.42
N VAL A 219 5.98 3.88 7.52
CA VAL A 219 5.23 3.80 6.26
C VAL A 219 4.65 2.40 6.13
N LEU A 220 3.38 2.34 5.77
CA LEU A 220 2.63 1.10 5.67
C LEU A 220 2.03 0.95 4.27
N ALA A 221 2.09 -0.25 3.75
CA ALA A 221 1.40 -0.64 2.54
C ALA A 221 0.51 -1.85 2.81
N PHE A 222 -0.75 -1.77 2.41
CA PHE A 222 -1.67 -2.90 2.33
C PHE A 222 -1.90 -3.28 0.88
N GLU A 223 -1.97 -4.58 0.63
CA GLU A 223 -2.27 -5.16 -0.67
C GLU A 223 -3.45 -6.13 -0.54
N ALA A 224 -4.36 -6.09 -1.50
CA ALA A 224 -5.51 -6.97 -1.58
C ALA A 224 -5.94 -7.18 -3.03
N ASP A 225 -6.79 -8.16 -3.29
CA ASP A 225 -7.31 -8.44 -4.63
C ASP A 225 -8.47 -7.54 -5.03
N SER A 226 -9.04 -6.79 -4.09
CA SER A 226 -10.12 -5.86 -4.36
C SER A 226 -10.06 -4.64 -3.44
N LEU A 227 -10.56 -3.53 -3.92
CA LEU A 227 -10.52 -2.26 -3.21
C LEU A 227 -11.35 -2.28 -1.93
N ASP A 228 -12.50 -2.95 -1.94
CA ASP A 228 -13.38 -3.05 -0.77
C ASP A 228 -12.70 -3.78 0.40
N ARG A 229 -11.75 -4.70 0.15
CA ARG A 229 -10.98 -5.36 1.20
C ARG A 229 -9.99 -4.39 1.87
N LEU A 230 -9.41 -3.47 1.10
CA LEU A 230 -8.55 -2.41 1.64
C LEU A 230 -9.35 -1.42 2.49
N GLU A 231 -10.51 -0.99 2.00
CA GLU A 231 -11.42 -0.13 2.76
C GLU A 231 -11.85 -0.82 4.06
N GLY A 232 -12.23 -2.08 3.98
CA GLY A 232 -12.71 -2.85 5.12
C GLY A 232 -11.66 -3.01 6.21
N VAL A 233 -10.41 -3.34 5.88
CA VAL A 233 -9.34 -3.47 6.88
C VAL A 233 -9.04 -2.14 7.57
N MET A 234 -9.06 -1.04 6.84
CA MET A 234 -8.87 0.29 7.43
C MET A 234 -10.03 0.69 8.34
N HIS A 235 -11.25 0.39 7.91
CA HIS A 235 -12.44 0.63 8.72
C HIS A 235 -12.40 -0.15 10.04
N ALA A 236 -12.06 -1.44 9.97
CA ALA A 236 -11.96 -2.29 11.17
C ALA A 236 -10.96 -1.75 12.20
N GLN A 237 -9.86 -1.17 11.76
CA GLN A 237 -8.82 -0.61 12.65
C GLN A 237 -9.29 0.63 13.42
N ARG A 238 -10.33 1.32 12.97
CA ARG A 238 -10.91 2.47 13.68
C ARG A 238 -11.54 2.09 15.03
N TYR A 239 -11.84 0.81 15.22
CA TYR A 239 -12.48 0.27 16.44
C TYR A 239 -11.46 -0.36 17.40
N THR A 240 -10.17 -0.18 17.16
CA THR A 240 -9.11 -0.70 18.02
C THR A 240 -8.48 0.42 18.86
N GLU A 241 -8.00 0.06 20.06
CA GLU A 241 -7.38 1.02 20.97
C GLU A 241 -6.12 1.67 20.40
N ALA A 242 -5.38 0.94 19.54
CA ALA A 242 -4.17 1.46 18.90
C ALA A 242 -4.43 2.76 18.12
N ARG A 243 -5.66 2.99 17.65
CA ARG A 243 -6.05 4.23 16.95
C ARG A 243 -5.85 5.47 17.80
N LEU A 244 -5.99 5.38 19.12
CA LEU A 244 -5.77 6.51 20.04
C LEU A 244 -4.32 7.00 20.04
N TYR A 245 -3.38 6.15 19.61
CA TYR A 245 -1.95 6.42 19.64
C TYR A 245 -1.37 6.71 18.25
N VAL A 246 -2.19 7.16 17.33
CA VAL A 246 -1.80 7.67 16.01
C VAL A 246 -2.08 9.16 15.97
N ARG A 247 -1.02 9.96 15.82
CA ARG A 247 -1.11 11.43 15.75
C ARG A 247 -1.33 11.92 14.32
N GLU A 248 -0.72 11.21 13.35
CA GLU A 248 -0.80 11.53 11.94
C GLU A 248 -0.74 10.24 11.12
N ASP A 249 -1.58 10.14 10.09
CA ASP A 249 -1.63 8.98 9.19
C ASP A 249 -2.03 9.36 7.76
N THR A 250 -1.65 10.52 7.32
CA THR A 250 -1.88 11.00 5.94
C THR A 250 -0.57 11.42 5.29
N PRO A 251 -0.48 11.43 3.97
CA PRO A 251 -1.50 11.16 2.94
C PRO A 251 -1.67 9.67 2.62
N PHE A 252 -2.82 9.31 2.03
CA PHE A 252 -3.10 7.98 1.49
C PHE A 252 -2.95 7.99 -0.03
N PHE A 253 -2.32 6.94 -0.57
CA PHE A 253 -2.22 6.69 -2.01
C PHE A 253 -2.72 5.29 -2.30
N THR A 254 -3.75 5.19 -3.11
CA THR A 254 -4.44 3.93 -3.38
C THR A 254 -4.69 3.79 -4.87
N GLY A 255 -4.51 2.58 -5.39
CA GLY A 255 -4.81 2.31 -6.78
C GLY A 255 -4.58 0.86 -7.18
N PRO A 256 -5.10 0.46 -8.35
CA PRO A 256 -4.83 -0.85 -8.92
C PRO A 256 -3.38 -0.95 -9.42
N ARG A 257 -2.83 -2.15 -9.30
CA ARG A 257 -1.54 -2.50 -9.90
C ARG A 257 -1.71 -2.65 -11.40
N VAL A 258 -0.92 -1.93 -12.15
CA VAL A 258 -0.98 -1.89 -13.62
C VAL A 258 0.44 -2.00 -14.19
N SER A 259 0.56 -2.33 -15.48
CA SER A 259 1.83 -2.08 -16.17
C SER A 259 1.99 -0.58 -16.42
N LEU A 260 3.24 -0.13 -16.59
CA LEU A 260 3.49 1.28 -16.91
C LEU A 260 2.85 1.67 -18.25
N GLY A 261 2.83 0.74 -19.21
CA GLY A 261 2.14 0.92 -20.48
C GLY A 261 0.63 1.11 -20.33
N GLU A 262 -0.03 0.28 -19.54
CA GLU A 262 -1.46 0.41 -19.24
C GLU A 262 -1.78 1.74 -18.54
N TRP A 263 -0.93 2.15 -17.61
CA TRP A 263 -1.06 3.46 -16.97
C TRP A 263 -1.02 4.59 -17.99
N ALA A 264 -0.02 4.57 -18.88
CA ALA A 264 0.16 5.61 -19.91
C ALA A 264 -1.02 5.70 -20.88
N GLU A 265 -1.62 4.55 -21.25
CA GLU A 265 -2.78 4.52 -22.16
C GLU A 265 -4.01 5.24 -21.59
N ARG A 266 -4.11 5.36 -20.28
CA ARG A 266 -5.23 5.98 -19.58
C ARG A 266 -5.01 7.45 -19.27
N GLN A 267 -3.82 7.98 -19.52
CA GLN A 267 -3.48 9.37 -19.23
C GLN A 267 -3.87 10.33 -20.35
N PRO A 268 -4.05 11.63 -20.06
CA PRO A 268 -4.28 12.66 -21.07
C PRO A 268 -3.19 12.68 -22.14
N ARG A 269 -3.59 12.95 -23.37
CA ARG A 269 -2.75 12.98 -24.58
C ARG A 269 -2.91 14.31 -25.33
N ALA A 270 -1.82 14.78 -25.88
CA ALA A 270 -1.82 15.97 -26.72
C ALA A 270 -0.82 15.90 -27.86
#